data_7d372eb04a1cb3e22a6519591110a35f
#
_entry.id   7d372eb04a1cb3e22a6519591110a35f
#
_cell.length_a   1.000
_cell.length_b   1.000
_cell.length_c   1.000
_cell.angle_alpha   90.00
_cell.angle_beta   90.00
_cell.angle_gamma   90.00
#
_symmetry.space_group_name_H-M   'P 1'
#
loop_
_entity.id
_entity.type
_entity.pdbx_description
1 polymer ?
#
loop_
_entity_poly.entity_id
_entity_poly.type
_entity_poly.pdbx_seq_one_letter_code
_entity_poly.pdbx_strand_id
1 'polypeptide(L)'
;MTTLYDAMLQTAMFSGVCVSGVSTAAGTTTRLVDADRHEADGYFNGGTLFVQSGVYAGSTDRIVSYKAAETYFELQHAKEELYLSGLRYTATNQNRGMLVQAVNQALTHMGLYTVTDDSITSDTSSTEYDLPTGVSDVVRIDEISGSGSFSPVKTWSEYAGKLYLDKPLSTGYKLRLYYNKLHNTLSQDGDTIDYAFHLTRIAWTATYFYELSRLQYLGTNADKENALFVNAQQQVAKQERIHPVRKLERAGNMARY
;
A
#
# COMPACT_ATOMS: atom_id res chain seq x y z
N MET A 1 -8.95 5.69 4.91
CA MET A 1 -8.45 4.79 3.83
C MET A 1 -6.95 4.84 3.94
N THR A 2 -6.26 3.71 3.91
CA THR A 2 -4.79 3.63 4.03
C THR A 2 -4.16 3.98 2.70
N THR A 3 -3.10 4.79 2.70
CA THR A 3 -2.39 5.20 1.49
C THR A 3 -0.95 4.67 1.47
N LEU A 4 -0.28 4.78 0.31
CA LEU A 4 1.15 4.50 0.21
C LEU A 4 1.95 5.38 1.18
N TYR A 5 1.58 6.66 1.33
CA TYR A 5 2.17 7.57 2.30
C TYR A 5 2.14 7.01 3.72
N ASP A 6 0.95 6.55 4.18
CA ASP A 6 0.78 6.00 5.53
C ASP A 6 1.66 4.75 5.75
N ALA A 7 1.73 3.89 4.74
CA ALA A 7 2.52 2.66 4.79
C ALA A 7 4.02 2.96 4.84
N MET A 8 4.51 3.90 4.02
CA MET A 8 5.91 4.32 4.03
C MET A 8 6.30 4.99 5.35
N LEU A 9 5.45 5.91 5.85
CA LEU A 9 5.70 6.61 7.12
C LEU A 9 5.81 5.61 8.27
N GLN A 10 4.87 4.67 8.38
CA GLN A 10 4.89 3.68 9.45
C GLN A 10 6.06 2.68 9.29
N THR A 11 6.43 2.32 8.06
CA THR A 11 7.62 1.51 7.78
C THR A 11 8.89 2.21 8.26
N ALA A 12 9.04 3.49 7.92
CA ALA A 12 10.16 4.31 8.35
C ALA A 12 10.24 4.44 9.88
N MET A 13 9.09 4.60 10.55
CA MET A 13 9.02 4.63 12.02
C MET A 13 9.44 3.30 12.65
N PHE A 14 9.04 2.16 12.10
CA PHE A 14 9.38 0.85 12.63
C PHE A 14 10.85 0.48 12.47
N SER A 15 11.52 1.01 11.46
CA SER A 15 12.98 0.86 11.30
C SER A 15 13.80 1.76 12.24
N GLY A 16 13.14 2.61 13.02
CA GLY A 16 13.76 3.34 14.13
C GLY A 16 14.67 4.51 13.73
N VAL A 17 14.60 5.00 12.50
CA VAL A 17 15.46 6.07 11.96
C VAL A 17 14.64 7.31 11.57
N CYS A 18 13.57 7.59 12.31
CA CYS A 18 12.70 8.74 12.07
C CYS A 18 12.82 9.77 13.17
N VAL A 19 12.78 11.02 12.76
CA VAL A 19 12.70 12.17 13.67
C VAL A 19 11.48 13.00 13.28
N SER A 20 10.54 13.16 14.20
CA SER A 20 9.37 14.03 14.00
C SER A 20 9.63 15.42 14.58
N GLY A 21 9.06 16.44 13.96
CA GLY A 21 9.21 17.82 14.37
C GLY A 21 8.07 18.72 13.91
N VAL A 22 8.19 19.97 14.27
CA VAL A 22 7.31 21.06 13.86
C VAL A 22 8.18 22.18 13.31
N SER A 23 7.90 22.64 12.10
CA SER A 23 8.66 23.76 11.50
C SER A 23 8.55 25.00 12.39
N THR A 24 9.70 25.60 12.73
CA THR A 24 9.78 26.72 13.67
C THR A 24 9.63 28.09 13.02
N ALA A 25 9.94 28.18 11.72
CA ALA A 25 9.82 29.41 10.94
C ALA A 25 9.27 29.14 9.53
N ALA A 26 8.83 30.20 8.86
CA ALA A 26 8.50 30.12 7.45
C ALA A 26 9.76 29.86 6.62
N GLY A 27 9.68 28.85 5.76
CA GLY A 27 10.74 28.48 4.83
C GLY A 27 10.53 29.10 3.44
N THR A 28 10.91 28.35 2.41
CA THR A 28 10.68 28.70 1.01
C THR A 28 9.86 27.59 0.32
N THR A 29 9.70 27.63 -0.97
CA THR A 29 9.07 26.56 -1.75
C THR A 29 9.89 25.26 -1.75
N THR A 30 11.19 25.32 -1.43
CA THR A 30 12.12 24.17 -1.37
C THR A 30 12.75 23.98 0.00
N ARG A 31 12.41 24.81 1.02
CA ARG A 31 13.04 24.71 2.35
C ARG A 31 12.01 24.64 3.45
N LEU A 32 12.19 23.67 4.34
CA LEU A 32 11.48 23.59 5.60
C LEU A 32 12.46 23.92 6.74
N VAL A 33 12.11 24.90 7.59
CA VAL A 33 12.97 25.41 8.66
C VAL A 33 12.52 24.85 10.01
N ASP A 34 13.45 24.25 10.74
CA ASP A 34 13.22 23.80 12.13
C ASP A 34 14.45 24.00 12.99
N ALA A 35 14.44 25.07 13.80
CA ALA A 35 15.54 25.47 14.69
C ALA A 35 15.75 24.51 15.88
N ASP A 36 14.79 23.62 16.14
CA ASP A 36 14.88 22.66 17.25
C ASP A 36 15.63 21.37 16.84
N ARG A 37 16.14 21.32 15.60
CA ARG A 37 16.95 20.20 15.10
C ARG A 37 18.42 20.39 15.43
N HIS A 38 19.04 19.30 15.91
CA HIS A 38 20.42 19.28 16.36
C HIS A 38 21.27 18.16 15.76
N GLU A 39 20.74 17.47 14.75
CA GLU A 39 21.45 16.43 14.03
C GLU A 39 22.64 17.02 13.25
N ALA A 40 23.66 16.23 12.98
CA ALA A 40 24.82 16.67 12.22
C ALA A 40 24.46 17.07 10.77
N ASP A 41 25.25 17.95 10.18
CA ASP A 41 25.15 18.29 8.77
C ASP A 41 25.12 17.04 7.89
N GLY A 42 24.18 17.02 6.96
CA GLY A 42 24.02 15.92 6.04
C GLY A 42 23.37 14.65 6.60
N TYR A 43 22.97 14.61 7.88
CA TYR A 43 22.38 13.42 8.50
C TYR A 43 21.17 12.86 7.72
N PHE A 44 20.35 13.73 7.15
CA PHE A 44 19.16 13.35 6.38
C PHE A 44 19.37 13.38 4.86
N ASN A 45 20.58 13.59 4.37
CA ASN A 45 20.84 13.71 2.94
C ASN A 45 20.43 12.45 2.17
N GLY A 46 19.65 12.64 1.09
CA GLY A 46 19.12 11.56 0.28
C GLY A 46 17.90 10.85 0.88
N GLY A 47 17.52 11.23 2.08
CA GLY A 47 16.37 10.70 2.82
C GLY A 47 15.03 11.29 2.37
N THR A 48 14.00 11.03 3.17
CA THR A 48 12.61 11.41 2.88
C THR A 48 12.06 12.30 3.97
N LEU A 49 11.41 13.39 3.57
CA LEU A 49 10.56 14.22 4.40
C LEU A 49 9.11 13.81 4.19
N PHE A 50 8.39 13.52 5.26
CA PHE A 50 6.95 13.27 5.29
C PHE A 50 6.25 14.49 5.85
N VAL A 51 5.38 15.14 5.08
CA VAL A 51 4.59 16.30 5.55
C VAL A 51 3.28 15.80 6.15
N GLN A 52 3.03 16.11 7.43
CA GLN A 52 1.89 15.58 8.18
C GLN A 52 0.75 16.59 8.38
N SER A 53 1.00 17.87 8.12
CA SER A 53 -0.02 18.91 8.26
C SER A 53 0.12 20.01 7.21
N GLY A 54 -0.88 20.91 7.14
CA GLY A 54 -0.91 22.00 6.16
C GLY A 54 -1.34 21.56 4.77
N VAL A 55 -1.07 22.40 3.78
CA VAL A 55 -1.53 22.22 2.36
C VAL A 55 -0.92 20.97 1.74
N TYR A 56 0.28 20.57 2.18
CA TYR A 56 1.02 19.42 1.65
C TYR A 56 0.91 18.16 2.53
N ALA A 57 -0.04 18.13 3.46
CA ALA A 57 -0.27 16.95 4.30
C ALA A 57 -0.50 15.70 3.45
N GLY A 58 0.18 14.60 3.82
CA GLY A 58 0.09 13.33 3.06
C GLY A 58 1.02 13.26 1.84
N SER A 59 1.94 14.24 1.68
CA SER A 59 2.96 14.19 0.64
C SER A 59 4.35 13.90 1.21
N THR A 60 5.21 13.36 0.34
CA THR A 60 6.64 13.19 0.63
C THR A 60 7.49 14.06 -0.27
N ASP A 61 8.71 14.33 0.18
CA ASP A 61 9.75 14.92 -0.66
C ASP A 61 11.12 14.35 -0.30
N ARG A 62 12.05 14.40 -1.25
CA ARG A 62 13.43 13.99 -1.02
C ARG A 62 14.21 15.11 -0.37
N ILE A 63 14.90 14.81 0.69
CA ILE A 63 15.85 15.73 1.33
C ILE A 63 17.16 15.73 0.53
N VAL A 64 17.46 16.84 -0.12
CA VAL A 64 18.71 17.02 -0.87
C VAL A 64 19.86 17.27 0.11
N SER A 65 19.63 18.17 1.06
CA SER A 65 20.61 18.46 2.11
C SER A 65 19.91 18.88 3.40
N TYR A 66 20.52 18.57 4.51
CA TYR A 66 20.21 19.11 5.83
C TYR A 66 21.38 19.95 6.31
N LYS A 67 21.12 21.17 6.77
CA LYS A 67 22.08 22.15 7.25
C LYS A 67 21.81 22.46 8.71
N ALA A 68 22.60 21.87 9.61
CA ALA A 68 22.44 22.04 11.05
C ALA A 68 22.66 23.50 11.50
N ALA A 69 23.68 24.19 10.97
CA ALA A 69 23.96 25.57 11.30
C ALA A 69 22.88 26.57 10.84
N GLU A 70 22.18 26.25 9.77
CA GLU A 70 21.12 27.07 9.19
C GLU A 70 19.72 26.53 9.50
N THR A 71 19.64 25.35 10.17
CA THR A 71 18.43 24.72 10.71
C THR A 71 17.33 24.47 9.68
N TYR A 72 17.68 24.07 8.45
CA TYR A 72 16.70 23.76 7.43
C TYR A 72 16.98 22.46 6.67
N PHE A 73 15.91 21.92 6.10
CA PHE A 73 15.94 20.86 5.09
C PHE A 73 15.78 21.48 3.71
N GLU A 74 16.75 21.26 2.82
CA GLU A 74 16.61 21.57 1.39
C GLU A 74 15.95 20.39 0.69
N LEU A 75 14.86 20.63 -0.03
CA LEU A 75 14.02 19.63 -0.66
C LEU A 75 14.19 19.63 -2.18
N GLN A 76 14.00 18.47 -2.79
CA GLN A 76 14.25 18.30 -4.23
C GLN A 76 13.23 19.05 -5.09
N HIS A 77 11.96 19.05 -4.70
CA HIS A 77 10.89 19.60 -5.53
C HIS A 77 10.37 20.90 -4.94
N ALA A 78 10.35 21.94 -5.76
CA ALA A 78 9.70 23.18 -5.38
C ALA A 78 8.18 22.97 -5.30
N LYS A 79 7.59 23.42 -4.20
CA LYS A 79 6.15 23.42 -4.00
C LYS A 79 5.54 24.72 -4.55
N GLU A 80 4.24 24.73 -4.77
CA GLU A 80 3.53 25.93 -5.23
C GLU A 80 3.48 27.01 -4.15
N GLU A 81 3.36 26.61 -2.88
CA GLU A 81 3.34 27.49 -1.73
C GLU A 81 4.55 27.29 -0.83
N LEU A 82 4.81 28.28 0.05
CA LEU A 82 5.90 28.21 1.02
C LEU A 82 5.61 27.20 2.11
N TYR A 83 6.66 26.57 2.65
CA TYR A 83 6.57 25.82 3.90
C TYR A 83 6.38 26.79 5.06
N LEU A 84 5.18 26.78 5.66
CA LEU A 84 4.85 27.69 6.76
C LEU A 84 5.41 27.20 8.09
N SER A 85 5.51 28.10 9.08
CA SER A 85 5.76 27.74 10.47
C SER A 85 4.60 26.92 11.04
N GLY A 86 4.88 26.00 11.97
CA GLY A 86 3.87 25.15 12.60
C GLY A 86 3.49 23.89 11.82
N LEU A 87 4.16 23.60 10.70
CA LEU A 87 3.92 22.36 9.95
C LEU A 87 4.53 21.17 10.67
N ARG A 88 3.72 20.15 10.95
CA ARG A 88 4.20 18.87 11.46
C ARG A 88 4.80 18.05 10.33
N TYR A 89 5.94 17.45 10.61
CA TYR A 89 6.66 16.61 9.65
C TYR A 89 7.37 15.45 10.35
N THR A 90 7.79 14.48 9.56
CA THR A 90 8.75 13.45 9.97
C THR A 90 9.85 13.37 8.91
N ALA A 91 11.11 13.44 9.34
CA ALA A 91 12.28 13.26 8.51
C ALA A 91 12.94 11.91 8.78
N THR A 92 13.45 11.27 7.76
CA THR A 92 14.25 10.04 7.85
C THR A 92 15.40 10.10 6.85
N ASN A 93 16.49 9.39 7.13
CA ASN A 93 17.57 9.19 6.16
C ASN A 93 17.28 8.09 5.14
N GLN A 94 16.11 7.48 5.18
CA GLN A 94 15.70 6.43 4.27
C GLN A 94 15.21 7.00 2.94
N ASN A 95 15.68 6.41 1.84
CA ASN A 95 15.29 6.83 0.50
C ASN A 95 13.83 6.44 0.19
N ARG A 96 13.04 7.38 -0.36
CA ARG A 96 11.64 7.15 -0.74
C ARG A 96 11.48 5.95 -1.68
N GLY A 97 12.34 5.84 -2.71
CA GLY A 97 12.25 4.75 -3.68
C GLY A 97 12.39 3.37 -3.02
N MET A 98 13.30 3.23 -2.05
CA MET A 98 13.45 1.99 -1.30
C MET A 98 12.23 1.69 -0.41
N LEU A 99 11.65 2.72 0.21
CA LEU A 99 10.40 2.57 1.00
C LEU A 99 9.23 2.14 0.12
N VAL A 100 9.04 2.78 -1.03
CA VAL A 100 8.02 2.39 -2.03
C VAL A 100 8.21 0.93 -2.47
N GLN A 101 9.45 0.57 -2.81
CA GLN A 101 9.78 -0.81 -3.21
C GLN A 101 9.47 -1.82 -2.10
N ALA A 102 9.84 -1.52 -0.86
CA ALA A 102 9.59 -2.39 0.29
C ALA A 102 8.09 -2.57 0.55
N VAL A 103 7.28 -1.50 0.44
CA VAL A 103 5.81 -1.58 0.57
C VAL A 103 5.21 -2.45 -0.55
N ASN A 104 5.63 -2.27 -1.80
CA ASN A 104 5.15 -3.09 -2.91
C ASN A 104 5.55 -4.57 -2.76
N GLN A 105 6.76 -4.84 -2.29
CA GLN A 105 7.21 -6.21 -1.97
C GLN A 105 6.38 -6.82 -0.84
N ALA A 106 6.04 -6.03 0.18
CA ALA A 106 5.17 -6.47 1.27
C ALA A 106 3.77 -6.86 0.77
N LEU A 107 3.15 -6.03 -0.07
CA LEU A 107 1.84 -6.30 -0.66
C LEU A 107 1.86 -7.55 -1.55
N THR A 108 2.91 -7.72 -2.36
CA THR A 108 3.11 -8.93 -3.17
C THR A 108 3.30 -10.17 -2.30
N HIS A 109 4.08 -10.08 -1.23
CA HIS A 109 4.31 -11.18 -0.28
C HIS A 109 3.03 -11.62 0.44
N MET A 110 2.13 -10.69 0.73
CA MET A 110 0.81 -11.01 1.32
C MET A 110 -0.08 -11.80 0.38
N GLY A 111 0.22 -11.79 -0.92
CA GLY A 111 -0.42 -12.62 -1.93
C GLY A 111 -1.77 -12.12 -2.40
N LEU A 112 -2.56 -13.05 -2.92
CA LEU A 112 -3.88 -12.77 -3.48
C LEU A 112 -4.89 -12.41 -2.38
N TYR A 113 -5.77 -11.46 -2.69
CA TYR A 113 -6.93 -11.14 -1.87
C TYR A 113 -8.19 -11.09 -2.73
N THR A 114 -9.34 -11.31 -2.11
CA THR A 114 -10.61 -11.35 -2.82
C THR A 114 -11.20 -9.96 -2.95
N VAL A 115 -11.57 -9.60 -4.16
CA VAL A 115 -12.32 -8.38 -4.51
C VAL A 115 -13.63 -8.71 -5.17
N THR A 116 -14.51 -7.73 -5.30
CA THR A 116 -15.80 -7.86 -5.96
C THR A 116 -15.92 -6.94 -7.15
N ASP A 117 -16.66 -7.40 -8.18
CA ASP A 117 -17.05 -6.60 -9.34
C ASP A 117 -18.54 -6.82 -9.64
N ASP A 118 -19.29 -5.74 -9.78
CA ASP A 118 -20.74 -5.76 -10.02
C ASP A 118 -21.08 -5.14 -11.41
N SER A 119 -20.12 -5.09 -12.33
CA SER A 119 -20.27 -4.40 -13.61
C SER A 119 -21.13 -5.16 -14.63
N ILE A 120 -21.24 -6.49 -14.49
CA ILE A 120 -22.02 -7.32 -15.41
C ILE A 120 -23.50 -7.21 -15.05
N THR A 121 -24.31 -6.80 -16.04
CA THR A 121 -25.77 -6.82 -15.95
C THR A 121 -26.31 -7.94 -16.83
N SER A 122 -27.26 -8.71 -16.31
CA SER A 122 -27.81 -9.84 -17.01
C SER A 122 -28.70 -9.42 -18.18
N ASP A 123 -28.59 -10.18 -19.24
CA ASP A 123 -29.51 -10.26 -20.40
C ASP A 123 -30.26 -11.58 -20.32
N THR A 124 -31.58 -11.56 -20.53
CA THR A 124 -32.48 -12.75 -20.43
C THR A 124 -32.14 -13.88 -21.37
N SER A 125 -31.38 -13.64 -22.41
CA SER A 125 -31.07 -14.62 -23.44
C SER A 125 -29.65 -15.16 -23.35
N SER A 126 -28.75 -14.47 -22.67
CA SER A 126 -27.33 -14.82 -22.64
C SER A 126 -26.99 -15.71 -21.46
N THR A 127 -26.19 -16.71 -21.73
CA THR A 127 -25.49 -17.54 -20.75
C THR A 127 -23.98 -17.26 -20.76
N GLU A 128 -23.53 -16.37 -21.65
CA GLU A 128 -22.13 -16.03 -21.86
C GLU A 128 -21.92 -14.53 -21.61
N TYR A 129 -20.96 -14.17 -20.79
CA TYR A 129 -20.61 -12.79 -20.45
C TYR A 129 -19.10 -12.59 -20.53
N ASP A 130 -18.67 -11.46 -21.09
CA ASP A 130 -17.27 -11.08 -21.05
C ASP A 130 -16.86 -10.70 -19.62
N LEU A 131 -15.74 -11.24 -19.15
CA LEU A 131 -15.18 -10.84 -17.86
C LEU A 131 -14.63 -9.42 -17.96
N PRO A 132 -14.85 -8.57 -16.93
CA PRO A 132 -14.24 -7.25 -16.88
C PRO A 132 -12.71 -7.32 -16.97
N THR A 133 -12.09 -6.30 -17.55
CA THR A 133 -10.62 -6.24 -17.70
C THR A 133 -9.92 -6.43 -16.35
N GLY A 134 -8.99 -7.38 -16.29
CA GLY A 134 -8.22 -7.69 -15.08
C GLY A 134 -8.92 -8.63 -14.11
N VAL A 135 -10.14 -9.11 -14.41
CA VAL A 135 -10.79 -10.17 -13.66
C VAL A 135 -10.31 -11.52 -14.17
N SER A 136 -9.81 -12.33 -13.26
CA SER A 136 -9.44 -13.73 -13.49
C SER A 136 -9.56 -14.48 -12.16
N ASP A 137 -9.52 -15.80 -12.19
CA ASP A 137 -9.63 -16.64 -10.98
C ASP A 137 -10.90 -16.30 -10.17
N VAL A 138 -12.06 -16.31 -10.86
CA VAL A 138 -13.36 -16.12 -10.21
C VAL A 138 -13.63 -17.28 -9.26
N VAL A 139 -13.90 -16.96 -7.98
CA VAL A 139 -14.08 -17.98 -6.93
C VAL A 139 -15.53 -18.16 -6.52
N ARG A 140 -16.35 -17.13 -6.73
CA ARG A 140 -17.77 -17.14 -6.42
C ARG A 140 -18.51 -16.13 -7.28
N ILE A 141 -19.77 -16.44 -7.59
CA ILE A 141 -20.69 -15.54 -8.26
C ILE A 141 -21.99 -15.50 -7.47
N ASP A 142 -22.48 -14.30 -7.24
CA ASP A 142 -23.82 -14.06 -6.71
C ASP A 142 -24.63 -13.28 -7.75
N GLU A 143 -25.89 -13.64 -7.90
CA GLU A 143 -26.90 -12.89 -8.62
C GLU A 143 -27.49 -11.84 -7.67
N ILE A 144 -27.58 -10.60 -8.11
CA ILE A 144 -28.17 -9.50 -7.35
C ILE A 144 -29.50 -9.14 -8.02
N SER A 145 -30.61 -9.37 -7.33
CA SER A 145 -31.94 -8.96 -7.80
C SER A 145 -32.11 -7.44 -7.78
N GLY A 146 -33.12 -6.94 -8.47
CA GLY A 146 -33.49 -5.52 -8.44
C GLY A 146 -33.88 -5.00 -7.03
N SER A 147 -34.23 -5.89 -6.10
CA SER A 147 -34.47 -5.59 -4.68
C SER A 147 -33.18 -5.59 -3.83
N GLY A 148 -32.03 -5.90 -4.41
CA GLY A 148 -30.75 -5.98 -3.70
C GLY A 148 -30.50 -7.30 -2.97
N SER A 149 -31.35 -8.33 -3.19
CA SER A 149 -31.14 -9.66 -2.62
C SER A 149 -30.05 -10.41 -3.37
N PHE A 150 -29.19 -11.14 -2.63
CA PHE A 150 -28.10 -11.95 -3.17
C PHE A 150 -28.50 -13.41 -3.22
N SER A 151 -28.26 -14.06 -4.36
CA SER A 151 -28.46 -15.49 -4.56
C SER A 151 -27.20 -16.10 -5.20
N PRO A 152 -26.57 -17.12 -4.60
CA PRO A 152 -25.38 -17.71 -5.19
C PRO A 152 -25.70 -18.46 -6.48
N VAL A 153 -24.92 -18.19 -7.53
CA VAL A 153 -24.93 -18.96 -8.77
C VAL A 153 -24.12 -20.24 -8.55
N LYS A 154 -24.80 -21.40 -8.63
CA LYS A 154 -24.19 -22.67 -8.23
C LYS A 154 -23.30 -23.28 -9.31
N THR A 155 -23.68 -23.10 -10.58
CA THR A 155 -23.02 -23.72 -11.73
C THR A 155 -22.63 -22.70 -12.77
N TRP A 156 -21.33 -22.61 -12.98
CA TRP A 156 -20.70 -21.71 -13.93
C TRP A 156 -19.27 -22.18 -14.25
N SER A 157 -18.73 -21.72 -15.36
CA SER A 157 -17.36 -21.96 -15.76
C SER A 157 -16.73 -20.69 -16.32
N GLU A 158 -15.40 -20.63 -16.25
CA GLU A 158 -14.60 -19.54 -16.79
C GLU A 158 -13.66 -20.11 -17.85
N TYR A 159 -13.68 -19.53 -19.04
CA TYR A 159 -12.80 -19.90 -20.13
C TYR A 159 -12.53 -18.73 -21.07
N ALA A 160 -11.27 -18.53 -21.45
CA ALA A 160 -10.81 -17.51 -22.42
C ALA A 160 -11.32 -16.09 -22.14
N GLY A 161 -11.35 -15.66 -20.87
CA GLY A 161 -11.81 -14.32 -20.48
C GLY A 161 -13.34 -14.16 -20.49
N LYS A 162 -14.06 -15.26 -20.53
CA LYS A 162 -15.52 -15.27 -20.51
C LYS A 162 -16.04 -16.13 -19.37
N LEU A 163 -17.22 -15.73 -18.90
CA LEU A 163 -18.01 -16.43 -17.90
C LEU A 163 -19.18 -17.15 -18.60
N TYR A 164 -19.33 -18.43 -18.33
CA TYR A 164 -20.42 -19.26 -18.84
C TYR A 164 -21.30 -19.70 -17.67
N LEU A 165 -22.62 -19.47 -17.81
CA LEU A 165 -23.61 -19.88 -16.84
C LEU A 165 -24.45 -21.03 -17.45
N ASP A 166 -24.88 -21.97 -16.61
CA ASP A 166 -25.76 -23.08 -17.09
C ASP A 166 -27.13 -22.60 -17.53
N LYS A 167 -27.59 -21.47 -17.00
CA LYS A 167 -28.90 -20.91 -17.30
C LYS A 167 -28.83 -19.40 -17.43
N PRO A 168 -29.63 -18.81 -18.35
CA PRO A 168 -29.80 -17.37 -18.40
C PRO A 168 -30.35 -16.85 -17.06
N LEU A 169 -29.90 -15.66 -16.68
CA LEU A 169 -30.41 -14.97 -15.49
C LEU A 169 -31.65 -14.15 -15.82
N SER A 170 -32.41 -13.77 -14.80
CA SER A 170 -33.55 -12.87 -14.97
C SER A 170 -33.08 -11.47 -15.44
N THR A 171 -33.92 -10.82 -16.27
CA THR A 171 -33.61 -9.49 -16.81
C THR A 171 -33.38 -8.47 -15.71
N GLY A 172 -32.34 -7.66 -15.90
CA GLY A 172 -32.02 -6.53 -15.00
C GLY A 172 -31.36 -6.93 -13.69
N TYR A 173 -31.03 -8.21 -13.51
CA TYR A 173 -30.22 -8.66 -12.40
C TYR A 173 -28.75 -8.35 -12.69
N LYS A 174 -27.95 -8.10 -11.64
CA LYS A 174 -26.51 -7.94 -11.76
C LYS A 174 -25.81 -9.20 -11.27
N LEU A 175 -24.63 -9.43 -11.81
CA LEU A 175 -23.71 -10.43 -11.30
C LEU A 175 -22.68 -9.75 -10.40
N ARG A 176 -22.52 -10.27 -9.18
CA ARG A 176 -21.37 -9.97 -8.34
C ARG A 176 -20.35 -11.08 -8.49
N LEU A 177 -19.25 -10.74 -9.12
CA LEU A 177 -18.08 -11.61 -9.22
C LEU A 177 -17.20 -11.42 -7.99
N TYR A 178 -16.80 -12.52 -7.36
CA TYR A 178 -15.74 -12.54 -6.36
C TYR A 178 -14.53 -13.21 -7.00
N TYR A 179 -13.42 -12.50 -7.09
CA TYR A 179 -12.20 -13.01 -7.71
C TYR A 179 -10.98 -12.63 -6.90
N ASN A 180 -9.91 -13.41 -7.03
CA ASN A 180 -8.66 -13.16 -6.34
C ASN A 180 -7.70 -12.40 -7.25
N LYS A 181 -7.08 -11.36 -6.71
CA LYS A 181 -6.03 -10.62 -7.43
C LYS A 181 -4.88 -10.23 -6.50
N LEU A 182 -3.73 -9.94 -7.09
CA LEU A 182 -2.65 -9.24 -6.41
C LEU A 182 -3.00 -7.75 -6.28
N HIS A 183 -2.46 -7.11 -5.25
CA HIS A 183 -2.56 -5.67 -5.13
C HIS A 183 -1.82 -4.98 -6.29
N ASN A 184 -2.36 -3.90 -6.80
CA ASN A 184 -1.70 -3.10 -7.83
C ASN A 184 -0.41 -2.48 -7.27
N THR A 185 0.59 -2.30 -8.13
CA THR A 185 1.81 -1.58 -7.76
C THR A 185 1.50 -0.13 -7.45
N LEU A 186 2.00 0.36 -6.31
CA LEU A 186 1.83 1.73 -5.85
C LEU A 186 3.04 2.58 -6.24
N SER A 187 2.83 3.84 -6.58
CA SER A 187 3.89 4.77 -7.01
C SER A 187 3.74 6.18 -6.42
N GLN A 188 2.51 6.64 -6.26
CA GLN A 188 2.18 7.96 -5.75
C GLN A 188 1.79 7.90 -4.27
N ASP A 189 2.09 8.95 -3.52
CA ASP A 189 1.82 9.03 -2.09
C ASP A 189 0.33 8.82 -1.75
N GLY A 190 -0.56 9.31 -2.63
CA GLY A 190 -2.02 9.17 -2.50
C GLY A 190 -2.59 7.84 -2.98
N ASP A 191 -1.78 6.94 -3.57
CA ASP A 191 -2.26 5.64 -4.02
C ASP A 191 -2.84 4.87 -2.83
N THR A 192 -4.05 4.35 -3.01
CA THR A 192 -4.80 3.71 -1.92
C THR A 192 -4.49 2.23 -1.82
N ILE A 193 -4.38 1.76 -0.59
CA ILE A 193 -4.22 0.34 -0.26
C ILE A 193 -5.60 -0.22 0.09
N ASP A 194 -5.91 -1.39 -0.48
CA ASP A 194 -7.17 -2.05 -0.22
C ASP A 194 -7.35 -2.38 1.28
N TYR A 195 -8.60 -2.25 1.75
CA TYR A 195 -8.96 -2.51 3.15
C TYR A 195 -8.70 -3.95 3.63
N ALA A 196 -8.48 -4.89 2.68
CA ALA A 196 -8.10 -6.26 3.01
C ALA A 196 -6.74 -6.35 3.70
N PHE A 197 -5.91 -5.31 3.56
CA PHE A 197 -4.56 -5.26 4.11
C PHE A 197 -4.49 -4.30 5.30
N HIS A 198 -4.11 -4.84 6.45
CA HIS A 198 -3.95 -4.04 7.67
C HIS A 198 -2.64 -3.26 7.64
N LEU A 199 -2.68 -1.94 7.87
CA LEU A 199 -1.53 -1.04 7.78
C LEU A 199 -0.32 -1.54 8.61
N THR A 200 -0.54 -1.95 9.86
CA THR A 200 0.55 -2.43 10.73
C THR A 200 1.22 -3.68 10.17
N ARG A 201 0.46 -4.58 9.54
CA ARG A 201 1.02 -5.78 8.89
C ARG A 201 1.86 -5.40 7.69
N ILE A 202 1.35 -4.49 6.83
CA ILE A 202 2.10 -3.96 5.68
C ILE A 202 3.41 -3.36 6.15
N ALA A 203 3.36 -2.46 7.14
CA ALA A 203 4.53 -1.73 7.62
C ALA A 203 5.60 -2.66 8.20
N TRP A 204 5.26 -3.66 9.00
CA TRP A 204 6.24 -4.65 9.49
C TRP A 204 6.81 -5.51 8.37
N THR A 205 5.98 -5.94 7.43
CA THR A 205 6.45 -6.73 6.27
C THR A 205 7.35 -5.87 5.37
N ALA A 206 7.02 -4.61 5.16
CA ALA A 206 7.85 -3.68 4.41
C ALA A 206 9.17 -3.37 5.14
N THR A 207 9.14 -3.22 6.48
CA THR A 207 10.36 -3.07 7.29
C THR A 207 11.27 -4.29 7.12
N TYR A 208 10.73 -5.50 7.13
CA TYR A 208 11.50 -6.71 6.87
C TYR A 208 12.20 -6.66 5.51
N PHE A 209 11.49 -6.32 4.43
CA PHE A 209 12.09 -6.24 3.08
C PHE A 209 13.08 -5.07 2.96
N TYR A 210 12.79 -3.95 3.61
CA TYR A 210 13.71 -2.81 3.65
C TYR A 210 15.03 -3.18 4.31
N GLU A 211 15.00 -3.79 5.51
CA GLU A 211 16.21 -4.20 6.23
C GLU A 211 16.95 -5.34 5.50
N LEU A 212 16.23 -6.28 4.87
CA LEU A 212 16.82 -7.31 4.03
C LEU A 212 17.60 -6.69 2.86
N SER A 213 17.05 -5.69 2.20
CA SER A 213 17.75 -4.98 1.12
C SER A 213 19.00 -4.25 1.63
N ARG A 214 18.93 -3.63 2.81
CA ARG A 214 20.11 -2.98 3.43
C ARG A 214 21.21 -3.97 3.77
N LEU A 215 20.89 -5.12 4.33
CA LEU A 215 21.88 -6.17 4.65
C LEU A 215 22.63 -6.65 3.41
N GLN A 216 21.96 -6.74 2.26
CA GLN A 216 22.60 -7.10 1.00
C GLN A 216 23.63 -6.08 0.51
N TYR A 217 23.47 -4.79 0.85
CA TYR A 217 24.38 -3.73 0.42
C TYR A 217 25.53 -3.44 1.41
N LEU A 218 25.32 -3.67 2.72
CA LEU A 218 26.23 -3.20 3.76
C LEU A 218 27.36 -4.17 4.13
N GLY A 219 27.32 -5.40 3.68
CA GLY A 219 28.35 -6.38 4.04
C GLY A 219 28.40 -6.66 5.56
N THR A 220 29.59 -6.89 6.11
CA THR A 220 29.81 -7.53 7.42
C THR A 220 29.64 -6.67 8.67
N ASN A 221 29.17 -5.42 8.64
CA ASN A 221 28.96 -4.61 9.84
C ASN A 221 27.49 -4.67 10.35
N ALA A 222 27.02 -5.87 10.53
CA ALA A 222 25.59 -6.19 10.51
C ALA A 222 24.92 -6.40 11.88
N ASP A 223 25.57 -6.20 13.02
CA ASP A 223 24.97 -6.62 14.31
C ASP A 223 23.70 -5.83 14.66
N LYS A 224 23.70 -4.51 14.46
CA LYS A 224 22.52 -3.68 14.72
C LYS A 224 21.44 -3.90 13.68
N GLU A 225 21.79 -3.96 12.42
CA GLU A 225 20.90 -4.24 11.30
C GLU A 225 20.33 -5.66 11.39
N ASN A 226 21.13 -6.63 11.80
CA ASN A 226 20.64 -7.99 12.07
C ASN A 226 19.60 -8.01 13.18
N ALA A 227 19.77 -7.24 14.25
CA ALA A 227 18.78 -7.15 15.32
C ALA A 227 17.45 -6.54 14.83
N LEU A 228 17.49 -5.50 14.01
CA LEU A 228 16.31 -4.89 13.40
C LEU A 228 15.62 -5.87 12.44
N PHE A 229 16.39 -6.56 11.61
CA PHE A 229 15.87 -7.57 10.69
C PHE A 229 15.18 -8.73 11.43
N VAL A 230 15.82 -9.28 12.47
CA VAL A 230 15.24 -10.37 13.27
C VAL A 230 13.97 -9.91 13.98
N ASN A 231 13.97 -8.70 14.54
CA ASN A 231 12.76 -8.13 15.13
C ASN A 231 11.65 -7.98 14.11
N ALA A 232 11.93 -7.42 12.93
CA ALA A 232 10.94 -7.27 11.86
C ALA A 232 10.38 -8.65 11.44
N GLN A 233 11.22 -9.68 11.29
CA GLN A 233 10.78 -11.04 10.98
C GLN A 233 9.83 -11.61 12.04
N GLN A 234 10.14 -11.43 13.32
CA GLN A 234 9.26 -11.87 14.42
C GLN A 234 7.93 -11.12 14.40
N GLN A 235 7.94 -9.81 14.14
CA GLN A 235 6.73 -9.01 14.04
C GLN A 235 5.88 -9.42 12.84
N VAL A 236 6.47 -9.72 11.68
CA VAL A 236 5.74 -10.24 10.51
C VAL A 236 4.98 -11.50 10.90
N ALA A 237 5.65 -12.50 11.49
CA ALA A 237 4.99 -13.74 11.90
C ALA A 237 3.85 -13.53 12.94
N LYS A 238 4.01 -12.53 13.82
CA LYS A 238 2.94 -12.11 14.74
C LYS A 238 1.77 -11.46 14.02
N GLN A 239 2.05 -10.52 13.10
CA GLN A 239 1.02 -9.79 12.36
C GLN A 239 0.23 -10.70 11.41
N GLU A 240 0.85 -11.70 10.81
CA GLU A 240 0.17 -12.71 9.98
C GLU A 240 -0.90 -13.49 10.75
N ARG A 241 -0.67 -13.76 12.04
CA ARG A 241 -1.64 -14.43 12.92
C ARG A 241 -2.78 -13.51 13.34
N ILE A 242 -2.48 -12.22 13.58
CA ILE A 242 -3.47 -11.25 14.09
C ILE A 242 -4.31 -10.69 12.94
N HIS A 243 -3.71 -10.45 11.80
CA HIS A 243 -4.33 -9.80 10.63
C HIS A 243 -4.14 -10.67 9.37
N PRO A 244 -4.76 -11.85 9.29
CA PRO A 244 -4.67 -12.67 8.09
C PRO A 244 -5.33 -11.96 6.90
N VAL A 245 -4.72 -12.04 5.72
CA VAL A 245 -5.38 -11.61 4.48
C VAL A 245 -6.49 -12.61 4.16
N ARG A 246 -7.71 -12.13 4.01
CA ARG A 246 -8.84 -12.97 3.67
C ARG A 246 -8.83 -13.28 2.19
N LYS A 247 -8.75 -14.56 1.88
CA LYS A 247 -8.89 -15.12 0.55
C LYS A 247 -10.05 -16.09 0.56
N LEU A 248 -11.01 -15.91 -0.36
CA LEU A 248 -12.03 -16.93 -0.58
C LEU A 248 -11.42 -18.07 -1.40
N GLU A 249 -11.67 -19.28 -0.98
CA GLU A 249 -11.35 -20.47 -1.75
C GLU A 249 -12.54 -20.82 -2.65
N ARG A 250 -12.24 -21.31 -3.84
CA ARG A 250 -13.29 -21.79 -4.77
C ARG A 250 -14.02 -22.95 -4.10
N ALA A 251 -15.33 -22.83 -3.93
CA ALA A 251 -16.13 -23.92 -3.41
C ALA A 251 -15.97 -25.13 -4.34
N GLY A 252 -15.50 -26.25 -3.79
CA GLY A 252 -15.10 -27.45 -4.54
C GLY A 252 -16.24 -28.21 -5.20
N ASN A 253 -16.90 -27.62 -6.19
CA ASN A 253 -17.80 -28.28 -7.11
C ASN A 253 -17.43 -27.92 -8.55
N MET A 254 -16.19 -28.26 -8.93
CA MET A 254 -15.92 -28.37 -10.36
C MET A 254 -16.51 -29.68 -10.86
N ALA A 255 -17.54 -29.60 -11.64
CA ALA A 255 -17.85 -30.71 -12.57
C ALA A 255 -16.59 -30.92 -13.42
N ARG A 256 -15.90 -32.03 -13.21
CA ARG A 256 -14.80 -32.44 -14.09
C ARG A 256 -15.43 -32.88 -15.38
N TYR A 257 -15.20 -32.12 -16.44
CA TYR A 257 -15.42 -32.57 -17.81
C TYR A 257 -14.14 -33.21 -18.33
#